data_e5120718f16ab4102507b7f69e6e9088
#
_entry.id   e5120718f16ab4102507b7f69e6e9088
#
_cell.length_a   1.000
_cell.length_b   1.000
_cell.length_c   1.000
_cell.angle_alpha   90.00
_cell.angle_beta   90.00
_cell.angle_gamma   90.00
#
_symmetry.space_group_name_H-M   'P 1'
#
loop_
_entity.id
_entity.type
_entity.pdbx_description
1 polymer ?
#
loop_
_entity_poly.entity_id
_entity_poly.type
_entity_poly.pdbx_seq_one_letter_code
_entity_poly.pdbx_strand_id
1 'polypeptide(L)'
;MAALKDRLRGDLTAAMKARDGVRTRTLRMALTSVAQAEVAGPAARELSDDEVIAVLTREAKRRREAAEAFAAAGRDEQAAAEREEGAVLGAYLPAQLTDAEIAGLVAEVISETGAAGHPRCQHLSLIHI
;
A
#
# COMPACT_ATOMS: atom_id res chain seq x y z
N MET A 1 -3.62 18.02 -4.51
CA MET A 1 -2.73 17.76 -3.39
C MET A 1 -3.09 16.51 -2.66
N ALA A 2 -2.13 15.68 -2.35
CA ALA A 2 -2.41 14.41 -1.68
C ALA A 2 -2.33 14.59 -0.17
N ALA A 3 -3.46 14.79 0.47
CA ALA A 3 -3.54 14.94 1.93
C ALA A 3 -2.98 13.71 2.64
N LEU A 4 -3.22 12.53 2.09
CA LEU A 4 -2.70 11.29 2.67
C LEU A 4 -1.17 11.23 2.61
N LYS A 5 -0.59 11.68 1.50
CA LYS A 5 0.87 11.74 1.37
C LYS A 5 1.46 12.68 2.40
N ASP A 6 0.83 13.82 2.62
CA ASP A 6 1.26 14.78 3.63
C ASP A 6 1.15 14.19 5.04
N ARG A 7 0.09 13.43 5.30
CA ARG A 7 -0.08 12.73 6.56
C ARG A 7 1.05 11.72 6.78
N LEU A 8 1.40 10.97 5.76
CA LEU A 8 2.52 10.02 5.84
C LEU A 8 3.83 10.73 6.21
N ARG A 9 4.08 11.89 5.60
CA ARG A 9 5.28 12.68 5.90
C ARG A 9 5.28 13.18 7.33
N GLY A 10 4.16 13.69 7.80
CA GLY A 10 4.03 14.17 9.18
C GLY A 10 4.21 13.05 10.18
N ASP A 11 3.62 11.89 9.90
CA ASP A 11 3.75 10.73 10.77
C ASP A 11 5.17 10.18 10.77
N LEU A 12 5.88 10.25 9.63
CA LEU A 12 7.29 9.89 9.60
C LEU A 12 8.12 10.78 10.51
N THR A 13 7.88 12.08 10.45
CA THR A 13 8.58 13.02 11.33
C THR A 13 8.31 12.69 12.80
N ALA A 14 7.05 12.40 13.15
CA ALA A 14 6.67 12.04 14.51
C ALA A 14 7.33 10.74 14.95
N ALA A 15 7.39 9.74 14.06
CA ALA A 15 8.02 8.45 14.34
C ALA A 15 9.53 8.62 14.60
N MET A 16 10.18 9.48 13.84
CA MET A 16 11.60 9.77 14.02
C MET A 16 11.85 10.43 15.38
N LYS A 17 11.01 11.38 15.76
CA LYS A 17 11.11 12.05 17.06
C LYS A 17 10.86 11.09 18.22
N ALA A 18 9.94 10.15 18.03
CA ALA A 18 9.62 9.15 19.05
C ALA A 18 10.63 8.00 19.07
N ARG A 19 11.56 7.97 18.13
CA ARG A 19 12.55 6.89 17.97
C ARG A 19 11.88 5.54 17.75
N ASP A 20 10.75 5.55 17.02
CA ASP A 20 10.03 4.36 16.66
C ASP A 20 10.62 3.81 15.37
N GLY A 21 11.52 2.83 15.49
CA GLY A 21 12.26 2.30 14.34
C GLY A 21 11.39 1.61 13.32
N VAL A 22 10.38 0.88 13.77
CA VAL A 22 9.47 0.17 12.86
C VAL A 22 8.66 1.16 12.02
N ARG A 23 8.04 2.13 12.68
CA ARG A 23 7.25 3.14 11.97
C ARG A 23 8.11 3.98 11.04
N THR A 24 9.29 4.37 11.49
CA THR A 24 10.21 5.17 10.68
C THR A 24 10.58 4.43 9.40
N ARG A 25 10.99 3.16 9.52
CA ARG A 25 11.37 2.33 8.39
C ARG A 25 10.21 2.14 7.42
N THR A 26 9.05 1.81 7.97
CA THR A 26 7.87 1.50 7.17
C THR A 26 7.36 2.74 6.44
N LEU A 27 7.31 3.89 7.10
CA LEU A 27 6.83 5.11 6.49
C LEU A 27 7.80 5.64 5.43
N ARG A 28 9.12 5.47 5.64
CA ARG A 28 10.10 5.80 4.61
C ARG A 28 9.91 4.93 3.37
N MET A 29 9.70 3.65 3.57
CA MET A 29 9.48 2.72 2.47
C MET A 29 8.19 3.08 1.72
N ALA A 30 7.12 3.40 2.45
CA ALA A 30 5.86 3.79 1.85
C ALA A 30 6.01 5.04 0.99
N LEU A 31 6.69 6.06 1.51
CA LEU A 31 6.92 7.30 0.76
C LEU A 31 7.81 7.07 -0.46
N THR A 32 8.79 6.17 -0.36
CA THR A 32 9.61 5.79 -1.50
C THR A 32 8.77 5.12 -2.58
N SER A 33 7.88 4.23 -2.20
CA SER A 33 6.99 3.55 -3.15
C SER A 33 6.05 4.56 -3.84
N VAL A 34 5.53 5.53 -3.09
CA VAL A 34 4.72 6.59 -3.66
C VAL A 34 5.53 7.41 -4.66
N ALA A 35 6.75 7.80 -4.29
CA ALA A 35 7.62 8.58 -5.17
C ALA A 35 7.94 7.83 -6.47
N GLN A 36 8.19 6.52 -6.37
CA GLN A 36 8.44 5.71 -7.55
C GLN A 36 7.22 5.65 -8.47
N ALA A 37 6.03 5.54 -7.89
CA ALA A 37 4.81 5.53 -8.67
C ALA A 37 4.57 6.88 -9.36
N GLU A 38 4.96 7.98 -8.71
CA GLU A 38 4.78 9.32 -9.27
C GLU A 38 5.62 9.55 -10.51
N VAL A 39 6.73 8.86 -10.65
CA VAL A 39 7.63 9.01 -11.80
C VAL A 39 7.59 7.82 -12.75
N ALA A 40 6.72 6.85 -12.52
CA ALA A 40 6.68 5.63 -13.34
C ALA A 40 6.08 5.87 -14.72
N GLY A 41 5.26 6.89 -14.88
CA GLY A 41 4.62 7.20 -16.15
C GLY A 41 5.48 8.08 -17.04
N PRO A 42 4.97 8.47 -18.22
CA PRO A 42 5.73 9.30 -19.15
C PRO A 42 6.03 10.70 -18.62
N ALA A 43 5.25 11.17 -17.63
CA ALA A 43 5.51 12.45 -16.98
C ALA A 43 5.31 12.26 -15.48
N ALA A 44 6.17 12.91 -14.71
CA ALA A 44 6.03 12.87 -13.25
C ALA A 44 4.74 13.60 -12.85
N ARG A 45 4.02 13.03 -11.88
CA ARG A 45 2.81 13.65 -11.35
C ARG A 45 2.59 13.21 -9.91
N GLU A 46 1.94 14.08 -9.15
CA GLU A 46 1.56 13.74 -7.79
C GLU A 46 0.37 12.78 -7.80
N LEU A 47 0.42 11.74 -6.97
CA LEU A 47 -0.67 10.79 -6.86
C LEU A 47 -1.82 11.38 -6.04
N SER A 48 -3.04 11.03 -6.40
CA SER A 48 -4.22 11.33 -5.58
C SER A 48 -4.22 10.45 -4.33
N ASP A 49 -5.07 10.80 -3.36
CA ASP A 49 -5.21 9.97 -2.16
C ASP A 49 -5.60 8.53 -2.49
N ASP A 50 -6.52 8.34 -3.43
CA ASP A 50 -6.93 7.00 -3.84
C ASP A 50 -5.77 6.21 -4.44
N GLU A 51 -4.92 6.88 -5.21
CA GLU A 51 -3.75 6.24 -5.78
C GLU A 51 -2.72 5.90 -4.70
N VAL A 52 -2.57 6.78 -3.71
CA VAL A 52 -1.69 6.49 -2.57
C VAL A 52 -2.21 5.27 -1.80
N ILE A 53 -3.53 5.19 -1.57
CA ILE A 53 -4.13 4.02 -0.92
C ILE A 53 -3.81 2.75 -1.71
N ALA A 54 -3.89 2.80 -3.03
CA ALA A 54 -3.57 1.63 -3.85
C ALA A 54 -2.11 1.20 -3.67
N VAL A 55 -1.19 2.15 -3.61
CA VAL A 55 0.22 1.85 -3.36
C VAL A 55 0.41 1.20 -2.00
N LEU A 56 -0.20 1.79 -0.96
CA LEU A 56 -0.10 1.26 0.40
C LEU A 56 -0.72 -0.13 0.52
N THR A 57 -1.83 -0.37 -0.17
CA THR A 57 -2.49 -1.67 -0.16
C THR A 57 -1.58 -2.75 -0.74
N ARG A 58 -0.90 -2.44 -1.84
CA ARG A 58 0.06 -3.39 -2.44
C ARG A 58 1.23 -3.65 -1.51
N GLU A 59 1.74 -2.61 -0.84
CA GLU A 59 2.85 -2.79 0.10
C GLU A 59 2.42 -3.62 1.30
N ALA A 60 1.21 -3.39 1.82
CA ALA A 60 0.69 -4.19 2.92
C ALA A 60 0.55 -5.66 2.53
N LYS A 61 0.10 -5.91 1.31
CA LYS A 61 -0.02 -7.28 0.80
C LYS A 61 1.36 -7.94 0.71
N ARG A 62 2.36 -7.22 0.23
CA ARG A 62 3.73 -7.74 0.18
C ARG A 62 4.25 -8.11 1.56
N ARG A 63 3.98 -7.25 2.56
CA ARG A 63 4.41 -7.54 3.92
C ARG A 63 3.75 -8.81 4.44
N ARG A 64 2.45 -8.99 4.16
CA ARG A 64 1.74 -10.18 4.58
C ARG A 64 2.29 -11.44 3.90
N GLU A 65 2.51 -11.37 2.61
CA GLU A 65 3.05 -12.50 1.85
C GLU A 65 4.46 -12.85 2.32
N ALA A 66 5.27 -11.84 2.60
CA ALA A 66 6.62 -12.07 3.13
C ALA A 66 6.55 -12.71 4.51
N ALA A 67 5.63 -12.26 5.36
CA ALA A 67 5.45 -12.83 6.68
C ALA A 67 5.07 -14.31 6.60
N GLU A 68 4.16 -14.66 5.69
CA GLU A 68 3.76 -16.05 5.50
C GLU A 68 4.92 -16.90 5.00
N ALA A 69 5.72 -16.37 4.07
CA ALA A 69 6.87 -17.09 3.56
C ALA A 69 7.92 -17.31 4.64
N PHE A 70 8.20 -16.30 5.46
CA PHE A 70 9.14 -16.45 6.57
C PHE A 70 8.64 -17.46 7.60
N ALA A 71 7.36 -17.39 7.95
CA ALA A 71 6.78 -18.32 8.90
C ALA A 71 6.86 -19.77 8.40
N ALA A 72 6.59 -19.98 7.11
CA ALA A 72 6.68 -21.31 6.50
C ALA A 72 8.12 -21.83 6.52
N ALA A 73 9.11 -20.93 6.47
CA ALA A 73 10.52 -21.30 6.51
C ALA A 73 11.05 -21.41 7.94
N GLY A 74 10.22 -21.23 8.95
CA GLY A 74 10.63 -21.28 10.34
C GLY A 74 11.34 -20.03 10.83
N ARG A 75 11.25 -18.94 10.10
CA ARG A 75 11.91 -17.67 10.44
C ARG A 75 10.90 -16.74 11.13
N ASP A 76 10.58 -17.08 12.37
CA ASP A 76 9.48 -16.42 13.09
C ASP A 76 9.78 -14.94 13.39
N GLU A 77 11.03 -14.58 13.64
CA GLU A 77 11.40 -13.20 13.92
C GLU A 77 11.20 -12.31 12.69
N GLN A 78 11.62 -12.79 11.53
CA GLN A 78 11.42 -12.06 10.30
C GLN A 78 9.94 -11.96 9.95
N ALA A 79 9.17 -13.04 10.21
CA ALA A 79 7.73 -13.01 10.01
C ALA A 79 7.07 -11.96 10.89
N ALA A 80 7.46 -11.88 12.15
CA ALA A 80 6.92 -10.89 13.08
C ALA A 80 7.25 -9.46 12.62
N ALA A 81 8.48 -9.24 12.15
CA ALA A 81 8.89 -7.93 11.65
C ALA A 81 8.03 -7.48 10.46
N GLU A 82 7.77 -8.41 9.53
CA GLU A 82 6.91 -8.09 8.38
C GLU A 82 5.48 -7.77 8.81
N ARG A 83 4.97 -8.48 9.80
CA ARG A 83 3.62 -8.23 10.32
C ARG A 83 3.54 -6.86 11.01
N GLU A 84 4.57 -6.46 11.72
CA GLU A 84 4.62 -5.15 12.34
C GLU A 84 4.58 -4.04 11.30
N GLU A 85 5.36 -4.20 10.24
CA GLU A 85 5.38 -3.22 9.14
C GLU A 85 4.03 -3.18 8.45
N GLY A 86 3.41 -4.33 8.24
CA GLY A 86 2.08 -4.40 7.67
C GLY A 86 1.03 -3.70 8.52
N ALA A 87 1.15 -3.80 9.84
CA ALA A 87 0.22 -3.12 10.75
C ALA A 87 0.36 -1.60 10.65
N VAL A 88 1.57 -1.08 10.49
CA VAL A 88 1.78 0.35 10.31
C VAL A 88 1.06 0.82 9.05
N LEU A 89 1.21 0.09 7.94
CA LEU A 89 0.56 0.43 6.68
C LEU A 89 -0.97 0.31 6.80
N GLY A 90 -1.44 -0.71 7.50
CA GLY A 90 -2.86 -0.95 7.67
C GLY A 90 -3.60 0.19 8.35
N ALA A 91 -2.90 0.96 9.18
CA ALA A 91 -3.50 2.11 9.86
C ALA A 91 -3.97 3.20 8.90
N TYR A 92 -3.45 3.22 7.67
CA TYR A 92 -3.82 4.20 6.66
C TYR A 92 -4.87 3.67 5.69
N LEU A 93 -5.22 2.39 5.78
CA LEU A 93 -6.14 1.76 4.84
C LEU A 93 -7.56 1.77 5.40
N PRO A 94 -8.58 1.77 4.52
CA PRO A 94 -9.96 1.68 4.99
C PRO A 94 -10.14 0.38 5.75
N ALA A 95 -10.63 0.48 6.93
CA ALA A 95 -10.95 -0.55 7.90
C ALA A 95 -10.40 -1.94 7.57
N GLN A 96 -10.29 -2.83 8.43
CA GLN A 96 -9.62 -4.13 8.36
C GLN A 96 -10.24 -5.05 7.32
N LEU A 97 -9.93 -4.81 6.06
CA LEU A 97 -10.48 -5.54 4.94
C LEU A 97 -9.90 -6.95 4.86
N THR A 98 -10.72 -7.90 4.43
CA THR A 98 -10.24 -9.24 4.06
C THR A 98 -9.39 -9.14 2.79
N ASP A 99 -8.65 -10.20 2.48
CA ASP A 99 -7.84 -10.24 1.26
C ASP A 99 -8.67 -9.98 0.02
N ALA A 100 -9.86 -10.56 -0.05
CA ALA A 100 -10.74 -10.38 -1.19
C ALA A 100 -11.23 -8.95 -1.28
N GLU A 101 -11.56 -8.33 -0.15
CA GLU A 101 -11.99 -6.95 -0.11
C GLU A 101 -10.87 -5.99 -0.51
N ILE A 102 -9.65 -6.26 -0.05
CA ILE A 102 -8.48 -5.47 -0.44
C ILE A 102 -8.24 -5.57 -1.94
N ALA A 103 -8.30 -6.76 -2.51
CA ALA A 103 -8.13 -6.96 -3.94
C ALA A 103 -9.20 -6.20 -4.73
N GLY A 104 -10.44 -6.23 -4.26
CA GLY A 104 -11.53 -5.49 -4.89
C GLY A 104 -11.30 -3.98 -4.85
N LEU A 105 -10.84 -3.46 -3.71
CA LEU A 105 -10.55 -2.05 -3.56
C LEU A 105 -9.45 -1.60 -4.52
N VAL A 106 -8.38 -2.36 -4.62
CA VAL A 106 -7.27 -2.04 -5.54
C VAL A 106 -7.77 -2.04 -6.97
N ALA A 107 -8.57 -3.03 -7.36
CA ALA A 107 -9.12 -3.10 -8.71
C ALA A 107 -10.00 -1.88 -9.01
N GLU A 108 -10.84 -1.46 -8.07
CA GLU A 108 -11.67 -0.29 -8.24
C GLU A 108 -10.85 0.99 -8.42
N VAL A 109 -9.83 1.19 -7.60
CA VAL A 109 -8.98 2.36 -7.69
C VAL A 109 -8.26 2.40 -9.03
N ILE A 110 -7.71 1.29 -9.48
CA ILE A 110 -7.05 1.21 -10.77
C ILE A 110 -8.03 1.52 -11.90
N SER A 111 -9.23 0.99 -11.84
CA SER A 111 -10.26 1.24 -12.83
C SER A 111 -10.63 2.71 -12.89
N GLU A 112 -10.82 3.35 -11.73
CA GLU A 112 -11.18 4.77 -11.65
C GLU A 112 -10.10 5.67 -12.18
N THR A 113 -8.84 5.32 -11.96
CA THR A 113 -7.73 6.11 -12.46
C THR A 113 -7.41 5.85 -13.92
N GLY A 114 -8.02 4.81 -14.50
CA GLY A 114 -7.75 4.43 -15.87
C GLY A 114 -6.40 3.77 -16.08
N ALA A 115 -5.68 3.50 -15.00
CA ALA A 115 -4.34 2.94 -15.11
C ALA A 115 -4.31 1.57 -15.74
N ALA A 116 -5.36 0.78 -15.53
CA ALA A 116 -5.43 -0.57 -16.05
C ALA A 116 -5.85 -0.62 -17.50
N GLY A 117 -6.48 0.29 -17.96
CA GLY A 117 -7.09 0.19 -19.25
C GLY A 117 -8.03 -0.92 -19.30
N HIS A 118 -8.84 -1.40 -19.16
CA HIS A 118 -9.57 -2.56 -19.21
C HIS A 118 -10.96 -2.49 -19.14
N PRO A 119 -11.72 -2.60 -19.46
CA PRO A 119 -13.03 -2.28 -19.18
C PRO A 119 -13.94 -3.23 -18.54
N ARG A 120 -14.47 -3.22 -18.34
CA ARG A 120 -15.16 -3.79 -17.87
C ARG A 120 -15.98 -4.20 -18.17
N CYS A 121 -15.90 -4.62 -18.68
CA CYS A 121 -16.29 -4.87 -18.86
C CYS A 121 -16.74 -5.39 -18.44
N GLN A 122 -16.81 -5.69 -18.53
CA GLN A 122 -16.90 -5.87 -18.27
C GLN A 122 -17.20 -6.35 -17.46
N HIS A 123 -17.63 -6.67 -17.75
CA HIS A 123 -17.47 -6.84 -17.14
C HIS A 123 -17.60 -7.31 -16.53
N LEU A 124 -17.88 -7.52 -16.85
CA LEU A 124 -17.56 -7.69 -16.54
C LEU A 124 -17.68 -8.26 -16.12
N SER A 125 -17.99 -8.39 -16.45
CA SER A 125 -17.60 -8.60 -16.30
C SER A 125 -17.33 -9.27 -15.77
N LEU A 126 -17.52 -9.55 -16.05
CA LEU A 126 -16.74 -9.72 -15.73
C LEU A 126 -16.44 -10.17 -15.22
N ILE A 127 -16.55 -10.31 -15.46
CA ILE A 127 -15.80 -10.22 -15.24
C ILE A 127 -15.58 -10.30 -14.93
N HIS A 128 -15.76 -10.29 -15.39
CA HIS A 128 -15.10 -10.01 -15.32
C HIS A 128 -14.85 -9.93 -15.18
N ILE A 129 -14.87 -10.08 -15.62
CA ILE A 129 -14.31 -9.73 -15.72
C ILE A 129 -14.09 -9.82 -15.60
#